data_62ea177a0bf772050dc20e20dbfd49e6
#
_entry.id   62ea177a0bf772050dc20e20dbfd49e6
#
_cell.length_a   1.000
_cell.length_b   1.000
_cell.length_c   1.000
_cell.angle_alpha   90.00
_cell.angle_beta   90.00
_cell.angle_gamma   90.00
#
_symmetry.space_group_name_H-M   'P 1'
#
loop_
_entity.id
_entity.type
_entity.pdbx_description
1 polymer ?
#
loop_
_entity_poly.entity_id
_entity_poly.type
_entity_poly.pdbx_seq_one_letter_code
_entity_poly.pdbx_strand_id
1 'polypeptide(L)'
;MYSFPELDNAKSYIDAHLDQPISLDEIADHFHLSRFHFLRLFRRHFQETPHQYLTRRRLEKAKELLANSDMPITEICFTVGFESLGSFSTLFHDVVGWSPSIYRARVLEQRHQPLKFIPHCLALMHGLQPNKESNFQEVQTEQMC
;
A
#
# COMPACT_ATOMS: atom_id res chain seq x y z
N MET A 1 14.73 28.73 -3.11
CA MET A 1 13.71 27.90 -2.48
C MET A 1 12.88 27.23 -3.55
N TYR A 2 12.71 25.95 -3.45
CA TYR A 2 11.96 25.21 -4.45
C TYR A 2 10.50 25.26 -4.09
N SER A 3 9.69 25.49 -5.09
CA SER A 3 8.26 25.54 -4.84
C SER A 3 7.73 24.11 -4.72
N PHE A 4 6.76 23.95 -3.86
CA PHE A 4 6.13 22.68 -3.64
C PHE A 4 5.55 22.02 -4.91
N PRO A 5 5.05 22.79 -5.87
CA PRO A 5 4.50 22.18 -7.08
C PRO A 5 5.46 21.26 -7.83
N GLU A 6 6.75 21.53 -7.78
CA GLU A 6 7.73 20.70 -8.48
C GLU A 6 7.86 19.34 -7.81
N LEU A 7 7.80 19.31 -6.49
CA LEU A 7 7.87 18.05 -5.76
C LEU A 7 6.56 17.25 -5.90
N ASP A 8 5.44 17.94 -5.96
CA ASP A 8 4.17 17.27 -6.22
C ASP A 8 4.15 16.68 -7.62
N ASN A 9 4.77 17.36 -8.58
CA ASN A 9 4.91 16.81 -9.92
C ASN A 9 5.77 15.55 -9.92
N ALA A 10 6.76 15.50 -9.02
CA ALA A 10 7.58 14.28 -8.91
C ALA A 10 6.75 13.09 -8.44
N LYS A 11 5.85 13.31 -7.49
CA LYS A 11 4.93 12.26 -7.06
C LYS A 11 4.05 11.80 -8.23
N SER A 12 3.50 12.75 -8.96
CA SER A 12 2.66 12.44 -10.11
C SER A 12 3.45 11.65 -11.17
N TYR A 13 4.70 12.01 -11.37
CA TYR A 13 5.56 11.29 -12.29
C TYR A 13 5.75 9.84 -11.85
N ILE A 14 6.04 9.64 -10.57
CA ILE A 14 6.20 8.30 -10.01
C ILE A 14 4.90 7.50 -10.16
N ASP A 15 3.77 8.12 -9.83
CA ASP A 15 2.47 7.45 -9.91
C ASP A 15 2.13 7.02 -11.35
N ALA A 16 2.58 7.79 -12.33
CA ALA A 16 2.33 7.46 -13.73
C ALA A 16 3.22 6.32 -14.24
N HIS A 17 4.29 5.99 -13.52
CA HIS A 17 5.28 5.02 -13.97
C HIS A 17 5.50 3.89 -12.95
N LEU A 18 4.47 3.57 -12.17
CA LEU A 18 4.61 2.54 -11.11
C LEU A 18 5.05 1.19 -11.64
N ASP A 19 4.58 0.82 -12.81
CA ASP A 19 4.84 -0.49 -13.42
C ASP A 19 6.19 -0.57 -14.12
N GLN A 20 6.95 0.51 -14.11
CA GLN A 20 8.22 0.57 -14.81
C GLN A 20 9.39 0.65 -13.83
N PRO A 21 10.56 0.19 -14.24
CA PRO A 21 11.75 0.38 -13.42
C PRO A 21 12.16 1.84 -13.47
N ILE A 22 11.89 2.56 -12.39
CA ILE A 22 12.24 3.97 -12.28
C ILE A 22 13.45 4.10 -11.37
N SER A 23 14.47 4.80 -11.86
CA SER A 23 15.63 5.09 -11.05
C SER A 23 15.52 6.48 -10.44
N LEU A 24 16.18 6.68 -9.32
CA LEU A 24 16.22 7.98 -8.68
C LEU A 24 16.88 9.01 -9.59
N ASP A 25 17.89 8.58 -10.36
CA ASP A 25 18.59 9.47 -11.28
C ASP A 25 17.66 9.98 -12.37
N GLU A 26 16.84 9.08 -12.92
CA GLU A 26 15.91 9.48 -13.97
C GLU A 26 14.91 10.51 -13.47
N ILE A 27 14.41 10.32 -12.27
CA ILE A 27 13.46 11.27 -11.70
C ILE A 27 14.15 12.61 -11.45
N ALA A 28 15.32 12.59 -10.85
CA ALA A 28 16.05 13.81 -10.56
C ALA A 28 16.39 14.58 -11.83
N ASP A 29 16.83 13.87 -12.87
CA ASP A 29 17.14 14.48 -14.15
C ASP A 29 15.92 15.13 -14.77
N HIS A 30 14.77 14.50 -14.65
CA HIS A 30 13.54 15.03 -15.18
C HIS A 30 13.23 16.41 -14.61
N PHE A 31 13.60 16.64 -13.35
CA PHE A 31 13.36 17.90 -12.66
C PHE A 31 14.62 18.77 -12.59
N HIS A 32 15.65 18.43 -13.36
CA HIS A 32 16.89 19.20 -13.44
C HIS A 32 17.57 19.39 -12.08
N LEU A 33 17.51 18.37 -11.24
CA LEU A 33 18.13 18.36 -9.93
C LEU A 33 19.16 17.26 -9.85
N SER A 34 20.17 17.46 -8.98
CA SER A 34 21.07 16.37 -8.71
C SER A 34 20.34 15.31 -7.86
N ARG A 35 20.79 14.07 -8.01
CA ARG A 35 20.22 12.96 -7.29
C ARG A 35 20.11 13.21 -5.79
N PHE A 36 21.21 13.69 -5.20
CA PHE A 36 21.25 13.90 -3.76
C PHE A 36 20.38 15.05 -3.32
N HIS A 37 20.32 16.10 -4.12
CA HIS A 37 19.51 17.26 -3.82
C HIS A 37 18.01 16.88 -3.87
N PHE A 38 17.62 16.18 -4.92
CA PHE A 38 16.26 15.71 -5.07
C PHE A 38 15.85 14.81 -3.89
N LEU A 39 16.72 13.88 -3.52
CA LEU A 39 16.46 12.97 -2.41
C LEU A 39 16.21 13.73 -1.11
N ARG A 40 17.04 14.73 -0.82
CA ARG A 40 16.89 15.52 0.40
C ARG A 40 15.61 16.33 0.40
N LEU A 41 15.29 16.97 -0.72
CA LEU A 41 14.08 17.78 -0.81
C LEU A 41 12.83 16.92 -0.66
N PHE A 42 12.80 15.80 -1.36
CA PHE A 42 11.65 14.91 -1.33
C PHE A 42 11.43 14.40 0.10
N ARG A 43 12.50 13.92 0.74
CA ARG A 43 12.40 13.39 2.08
C ARG A 43 12.00 14.45 3.10
N ARG A 44 12.53 15.66 2.93
CA ARG A 44 12.21 16.77 3.83
C ARG A 44 10.73 17.15 3.71
N HIS A 45 10.23 17.15 2.49
CA HIS A 45 8.86 17.60 2.25
C HIS A 45 7.82 16.53 2.55
N PHE A 46 8.07 15.29 2.14
CA PHE A 46 7.08 14.23 2.26
C PHE A 46 7.35 13.25 3.41
N GLN A 47 8.44 13.41 4.12
CA GLN A 47 8.82 12.56 5.25
C GLN A 47 9.07 11.11 4.84
N GLU A 48 9.30 10.86 3.56
CA GLU A 48 9.66 9.54 3.04
C GLU A 48 10.54 9.74 1.81
N THR A 49 11.32 8.72 1.48
CA THR A 49 12.17 8.78 0.28
C THR A 49 11.34 8.50 -0.96
N PRO A 50 11.82 8.91 -2.15
CA PRO A 50 11.13 8.56 -3.40
C PRO A 50 10.94 7.05 -3.56
N HIS A 51 11.94 6.26 -3.15
CA HIS A 51 11.84 4.80 -3.25
C HIS A 51 10.77 4.26 -2.30
N GLN A 52 10.70 4.77 -1.09
CA GLN A 52 9.66 4.37 -0.15
C GLN A 52 8.28 4.73 -0.68
N TYR A 53 8.15 5.91 -1.28
CA TYR A 53 6.91 6.34 -1.90
C TYR A 53 6.51 5.39 -3.02
N LEU A 54 7.46 5.10 -3.92
CA LEU A 54 7.21 4.19 -5.04
C LEU A 54 6.73 2.82 -4.54
N THR A 55 7.43 2.27 -3.57
CA THR A 55 7.09 0.97 -3.00
C THR A 55 5.69 0.98 -2.38
N ARG A 56 5.39 2.02 -1.62
CA ARG A 56 4.09 2.14 -0.98
C ARG A 56 2.97 2.21 -2.02
N ARG A 57 3.16 3.01 -3.06
CA ARG A 57 2.15 3.14 -4.11
C ARG A 57 1.95 1.83 -4.88
N ARG A 58 3.04 1.11 -5.12
CA ARG A 58 2.93 -0.21 -5.76
C ARG A 58 2.12 -1.18 -4.90
N LEU A 59 2.35 -1.17 -3.60
CA LEU A 59 1.59 -2.03 -2.69
C LEU A 59 0.12 -1.63 -2.62
N GLU A 60 -0.17 -0.34 -2.63
CA GLU A 60 -1.55 0.13 -2.65
C GLU A 60 -2.26 -0.35 -3.92
N LYS A 61 -1.59 -0.24 -5.05
CA LYS A 61 -2.16 -0.74 -6.30
C LYS A 61 -2.37 -2.25 -6.28
N ALA A 62 -1.42 -2.97 -5.69
CA ALA A 62 -1.57 -4.42 -5.53
C ALA A 62 -2.79 -4.75 -4.68
N LYS A 63 -3.03 -4.01 -3.61
CA LYS A 63 -4.20 -4.22 -2.76
C LYS A 63 -5.49 -4.02 -3.54
N GLU A 64 -5.53 -3.00 -4.38
CA GLU A 64 -6.70 -2.77 -5.24
C GLU A 64 -6.95 -3.96 -6.17
N LEU A 65 -5.89 -4.45 -6.81
CA LEU A 65 -6.04 -5.57 -7.73
C LEU A 65 -6.42 -6.86 -7.01
N LEU A 66 -5.85 -7.08 -5.84
CA LEU A 66 -6.20 -8.26 -5.04
C LEU A 66 -7.65 -8.23 -4.63
N ALA A 67 -8.18 -7.06 -4.32
CA ALA A 67 -9.54 -6.91 -3.84
C ALA A 67 -10.57 -6.89 -4.96
N ASN A 68 -10.21 -6.42 -6.14
CA ASN A 68 -11.18 -6.12 -7.19
C ASN A 68 -11.04 -6.96 -8.45
N SER A 69 -10.08 -7.87 -8.49
CA SER A 69 -9.90 -8.73 -9.66
C SER A 69 -9.52 -10.15 -9.24
N ASP A 70 -9.67 -11.06 -10.19
CA ASP A 70 -9.26 -12.45 -10.00
C ASP A 70 -7.87 -12.72 -10.56
N MET A 71 -7.13 -11.66 -10.85
CA MET A 71 -5.79 -11.77 -11.43
C MET A 71 -4.89 -12.60 -10.52
N PRO A 72 -4.12 -13.54 -11.06
CA PRO A 72 -3.19 -14.31 -10.25
C PRO A 72 -2.19 -13.42 -9.54
N ILE A 73 -1.79 -13.83 -8.35
CA ILE A 73 -0.89 -13.02 -7.53
C ILE A 73 0.44 -12.77 -8.23
N THR A 74 0.95 -13.76 -8.95
CA THR A 74 2.17 -13.60 -9.73
C THR A 74 2.01 -12.50 -10.77
N GLU A 75 0.87 -12.46 -11.42
CA GLU A 75 0.60 -11.46 -12.43
C GLU A 75 0.46 -10.07 -11.81
N ILE A 76 -0.21 -9.98 -10.66
CA ILE A 76 -0.31 -8.72 -9.93
C ILE A 76 1.08 -8.19 -9.59
N CYS A 77 1.94 -9.08 -9.10
CA CYS A 77 3.31 -8.73 -8.74
C CYS A 77 4.02 -7.98 -9.87
N PHE A 78 3.98 -8.55 -11.07
CA PHE A 78 4.65 -7.93 -12.20
C PHE A 78 3.90 -6.71 -12.73
N THR A 79 2.59 -6.74 -12.68
CA THR A 79 1.77 -5.61 -13.14
C THR A 79 2.03 -4.35 -12.35
N VAL A 80 2.27 -4.48 -11.05
CA VAL A 80 2.53 -3.30 -10.22
C VAL A 80 4.01 -2.91 -10.16
N GLY A 81 4.88 -3.62 -10.87
CA GLY A 81 6.25 -3.21 -11.06
C GLY A 81 7.30 -3.92 -10.22
N PHE A 82 6.95 -5.00 -9.53
CA PHE A 82 7.95 -5.79 -8.82
C PHE A 82 8.60 -6.79 -9.77
N GLU A 83 9.86 -7.08 -9.52
CA GLU A 83 10.62 -7.97 -10.38
C GLU A 83 10.54 -9.44 -9.96
N SER A 84 10.25 -9.70 -8.69
CA SER A 84 10.17 -11.08 -8.23
C SER A 84 9.01 -11.25 -7.27
N LEU A 85 8.38 -12.41 -7.36
CA LEU A 85 7.26 -12.75 -6.49
C LEU A 85 7.70 -12.83 -5.04
N GLY A 86 8.91 -13.34 -4.79
CA GLY A 86 9.43 -13.47 -3.43
C GLY A 86 9.58 -12.12 -2.74
N SER A 87 10.20 -11.17 -3.43
CA SER A 87 10.36 -9.83 -2.89
C SER A 87 9.01 -9.17 -2.65
N PHE A 88 8.11 -9.30 -3.60
CA PHE A 88 6.78 -8.73 -3.48
C PHE A 88 6.03 -9.30 -2.28
N SER A 89 6.00 -10.63 -2.16
CA SER A 89 5.26 -11.28 -1.08
C SER A 89 5.80 -10.94 0.29
N THR A 90 7.12 -10.92 0.43
CA THR A 90 7.75 -10.57 1.69
C THR A 90 7.44 -9.13 2.08
N LEU A 91 7.61 -8.21 1.15
CA LEU A 91 7.38 -6.81 1.42
C LEU A 91 5.90 -6.54 1.69
N PHE A 92 5.02 -7.17 0.93
CA PHE A 92 3.59 -7.03 1.14
C PHE A 92 3.22 -7.51 2.54
N HIS A 93 3.73 -8.67 2.95
CA HIS A 93 3.49 -9.18 4.28
C HIS A 93 4.02 -8.24 5.37
N ASP A 94 5.22 -7.71 5.17
CA ASP A 94 5.82 -6.83 6.17
C ASP A 94 5.03 -5.54 6.36
N VAL A 95 4.50 -5.00 5.28
CA VAL A 95 3.80 -3.72 5.32
C VAL A 95 2.32 -3.88 5.67
N VAL A 96 1.68 -4.87 5.08
CA VAL A 96 0.22 -5.06 5.22
C VAL A 96 -0.14 -5.96 6.39
N GLY A 97 0.77 -6.84 6.79
CA GLY A 97 0.55 -7.77 7.89
C GLY A 97 0.09 -9.15 7.46
N TRP A 98 -0.29 -9.33 6.23
CA TRP A 98 -0.74 -10.60 5.68
C TRP A 98 -0.10 -10.84 4.32
N SER A 99 0.05 -12.10 3.94
CA SER A 99 0.49 -12.42 2.60
C SER A 99 -0.57 -11.99 1.58
N PRO A 100 -0.20 -11.79 0.32
CA PRO A 100 -1.17 -11.38 -0.70
C PRO A 100 -2.38 -12.30 -0.81
N SER A 101 -2.17 -13.61 -0.72
CA SER A 101 -3.26 -14.56 -0.84
C SER A 101 -4.22 -14.48 0.36
N ILE A 102 -3.67 -14.32 1.55
CA ILE A 102 -4.49 -14.20 2.76
C ILE A 102 -5.24 -12.87 2.73
N TYR A 103 -4.60 -11.82 2.30
CA TYR A 103 -5.26 -10.52 2.16
C TYR A 103 -6.47 -10.63 1.23
N ARG A 104 -6.29 -11.24 0.08
CA ARG A 104 -7.41 -11.43 -0.87
C ARG A 104 -8.54 -12.20 -0.22
N ALA A 105 -8.22 -13.29 0.44
CA ALA A 105 -9.25 -14.12 1.07
C ALA A 105 -10.03 -13.34 2.12
N ARG A 106 -9.34 -12.56 2.94
CA ARG A 106 -10.00 -11.76 3.98
C ARG A 106 -10.89 -10.68 3.41
N VAL A 107 -10.44 -10.02 2.35
CA VAL A 107 -11.26 -8.97 1.73
C VAL A 107 -12.53 -9.58 1.14
N LEU A 108 -12.41 -10.72 0.49
CA LEU A 108 -13.58 -11.39 -0.08
C LEU A 108 -14.54 -11.85 1.02
N GLU A 109 -14.01 -12.34 2.11
CA GLU A 109 -14.79 -12.78 3.24
C GLU A 109 -15.61 -11.63 3.83
N GLN A 110 -14.96 -10.48 4.00
CA GLN A 110 -15.64 -9.30 4.52
C GLN A 110 -16.77 -8.83 3.62
N ARG A 111 -16.58 -8.96 2.32
CA ARG A 111 -17.62 -8.56 1.37
C ARG A 111 -18.86 -9.44 1.45
N HIS A 112 -18.67 -10.69 1.85
CA HIS A 112 -19.78 -11.62 1.94
C HIS A 112 -20.56 -11.51 3.25
N GLN A 113 -20.05 -10.73 4.20
CA GLN A 113 -20.70 -10.57 5.48
C GLN A 113 -20.82 -9.11 5.89
N PRO A 114 -21.40 -8.28 5.07
CA PRO A 114 -21.44 -6.85 5.37
C PRO A 114 -22.29 -6.53 6.57
N LEU A 115 -23.40 -7.24 6.74
CA LEU A 115 -24.33 -6.92 7.81
C LEU A 115 -23.80 -7.25 9.18
N LYS A 116 -23.11 -8.36 9.28
CA LYS A 116 -22.52 -8.72 10.56
C LYS A 116 -21.49 -7.73 11.00
N PHE A 117 -20.86 -7.12 10.03
CA PHE A 117 -19.73 -6.27 10.28
C PHE A 117 -20.13 -4.87 10.70
N ILE A 118 -21.29 -4.43 10.28
CA ILE A 118 -21.72 -3.07 10.52
C ILE A 118 -21.77 -2.69 11.99
N PRO A 119 -22.41 -3.46 12.84
CA PRO A 119 -22.50 -3.07 14.24
C PRO A 119 -21.13 -2.93 14.87
N HIS A 120 -20.23 -3.79 14.46
CA HIS A 120 -18.91 -3.75 15.02
C HIS A 120 -18.11 -2.62 14.45
N CYS A 121 -18.38 -2.25 13.23
CA CYS A 121 -17.67 -1.16 12.62
C CYS A 121 -17.80 0.09 13.43
N LEU A 122 -18.95 0.33 13.99
CA LEU A 122 -19.15 1.52 14.78
C LEU A 122 -18.25 1.54 15.98
N ALA A 123 -18.15 0.44 16.67
CA ALA A 123 -17.28 0.35 17.82
C ALA A 123 -15.84 0.34 17.40
N LEU A 124 -15.54 -0.37 16.34
CA LEU A 124 -14.17 -0.55 15.92
C LEU A 124 -13.58 0.66 15.28
N MET A 125 -14.41 1.53 14.76
CA MET A 125 -13.90 2.74 14.17
C MET A 125 -13.11 3.54 15.16
N HIS A 126 -13.42 3.41 16.39
CA HIS A 126 -12.67 4.08 17.42
C HIS A 126 -11.41 3.34 17.75
N GLY A 127 -11.55 2.05 17.93
CA GLY A 127 -10.41 1.24 18.25
C GLY A 127 -9.47 1.13 17.09
N LEU A 128 -10.02 0.85 15.95
CA LEU A 128 -9.18 0.69 14.79
C LEU A 128 -8.03 -0.22 15.06
N GLN A 129 -8.30 -1.23 15.80
CA GLN A 129 -7.24 -2.10 16.24
C GLN A 129 -7.32 -3.39 15.51
N PRO A 130 -6.95 -3.39 14.29
CA PRO A 130 -7.05 -4.59 13.46
C PRO A 130 -6.27 -5.74 14.03
N ASN A 131 -5.25 -5.42 14.74
CA ASN A 131 -4.38 -6.46 15.24
C ASN A 131 -4.85 -7.03 16.56
N LYS A 132 -6.07 -6.74 16.94
CA LYS A 132 -6.56 -7.25 18.20
C LYS A 132 -7.38 -8.48 18.01
N GLU A 133 -6.71 -9.49 17.64
CA GLU A 133 -7.44 -10.73 17.51
C GLU A 133 -7.98 -11.21 18.84
N SER A 134 -7.33 -10.80 19.88
CA SER A 134 -7.87 -11.16 21.18
C SER A 134 -9.27 -10.61 21.35
N ASN A 135 -9.52 -9.45 20.79
CA ASN A 135 -10.84 -8.88 20.86
C ASN A 135 -11.85 -9.66 20.08
N PHE A 136 -11.35 -10.45 19.19
CA PHE A 136 -12.20 -11.26 18.36
C PHE A 136 -13.05 -12.20 19.20
N GLN A 137 -12.44 -12.76 20.21
CA GLN A 137 -13.14 -13.68 21.06
C GLN A 137 -14.15 -12.97 21.94
N GLU A 138 -13.77 -11.79 22.35
CA GLU A 138 -14.69 -11.02 23.15
C GLU A 138 -15.94 -10.68 22.40
N VAL A 139 -15.74 -10.38 21.13
CA VAL A 139 -16.88 -10.09 20.29
C VAL A 139 -17.83 -11.26 20.24
N GLN A 140 -17.27 -12.44 20.17
CA GLN A 140 -18.12 -13.61 20.17
C GLN A 140 -18.93 -13.75 21.44
N THR A 141 -18.29 -13.38 22.51
CA THR A 141 -18.96 -13.46 23.77
C THR A 141 -20.17 -12.53 23.82
N GLU A 142 -19.97 -11.36 23.28
CA GLU A 142 -21.04 -10.39 23.27
C GLU A 142 -22.20 -10.83 22.40
N GLN A 143 -21.89 -11.51 21.34
CA GLN A 143 -22.97 -11.94 20.49
C GLN A 143 -23.92 -12.87 21.19
N MET A 144 -23.43 -13.55 22.16
CA MET A 144 -24.25 -14.47 22.86
C MET A 144 -25.11 -13.77 23.88
N CYS A 145 -24.74 -12.59 24.20
CA CYS A 145 -25.58 -11.76 25.05
C CYS A 145 -26.68 -11.15 24.24
#